data_6e92b08dfe2f08fc951f83f538173586
#
_entry.id   6e92b08dfe2f08fc951f83f538173586
#
_cell.length_a   1.000
_cell.length_b   1.000
_cell.length_c   1.000
_cell.angle_alpha   90.00
_cell.angle_beta   90.00
_cell.angle_gamma   90.00
#
_symmetry.space_group_name_H-M   'P 1'
#
loop_
_entity.id
_entity.type
_entity.pdbx_description
1 polymer ?
#
loop_
_entity_poly.entity_id
_entity_poly.type
_entity_poly.pdbx_seq_one_letter_code
_entity_poly.pdbx_strand_id
1 'polypeptide(L)'
;MNAIGLVMQEEQNIQGNITCWPSSISNYTPLMKQYLEIKYSYDLNILLLFRVGDFYETFFEDAKTLAKVLELTLTSRAESGHLGGKIPMAGIPAKALINYVSKLLERGYKVAICDQMEDPALTKSIVKREVTKLLTPGTILEPDWLPASKNNYIASVLWNKKPQKYGFAYSDVSCGEFY
;
A
#
# COMPACT_ATOMS: atom_id res chain seq x y z
N MET A 1 -4.60 33.01 -8.95
CA MET A 1 -4.49 31.58 -9.24
C MET A 1 -4.55 30.83 -7.93
N ASN A 2 -5.53 29.96 -7.75
CA ASN A 2 -5.80 29.30 -6.46
C ASN A 2 -4.90 28.08 -6.30
N ALA A 3 -4.31 27.92 -5.12
CA ALA A 3 -3.47 26.75 -4.77
C ALA A 3 -4.16 25.39 -5.05
N ILE A 4 -5.49 25.33 -5.01
CA ILE A 4 -6.29 24.18 -5.40
C ILE A 4 -6.11 23.80 -6.89
N GLY A 5 -5.89 24.77 -7.76
CA GLY A 5 -5.63 24.53 -9.19
C GLY A 5 -4.27 23.91 -9.46
N LEU A 6 -3.27 24.17 -8.60
CA LEU A 6 -1.92 23.61 -8.74
C LEU A 6 -1.88 22.14 -8.29
N VAL A 7 -2.59 21.81 -7.22
CA VAL A 7 -2.69 20.40 -6.73
C VAL A 7 -3.44 19.54 -7.74
N MET A 8 -4.49 20.08 -8.38
CA MET A 8 -5.22 19.34 -9.44
C MET A 8 -4.43 19.17 -10.74
N GLN A 9 -3.47 20.06 -11.03
CA GLN A 9 -2.59 19.91 -12.20
C GLN A 9 -1.46 18.88 -11.97
N GLU A 10 -1.00 18.70 -10.74
CA GLU A 10 -0.04 17.64 -10.41
C GLU A 10 -0.70 16.25 -10.40
N GLU A 11 -1.95 16.14 -9.96
CA GLU A 11 -2.70 14.87 -10.04
C GLU A 11 -2.96 14.42 -11.48
N GLN A 12 -3.12 15.35 -12.42
CA GLN A 12 -3.32 15.01 -13.85
C GLN A 12 -2.06 14.48 -14.54
N ASN A 13 -0.87 14.77 -14.01
CA ASN A 13 0.39 14.29 -14.61
C ASN A 13 0.81 12.88 -14.11
N ILE A 14 0.17 12.36 -13.07
CA ILE A 14 0.38 10.98 -12.58
C ILE A 14 -0.50 9.98 -13.36
N GLN A 15 -1.51 10.43 -14.10
CA GLN A 15 -2.43 9.58 -14.88
C GLN A 15 -1.83 8.96 -16.16
N GLY A 16 -0.57 9.23 -16.47
CA GLY A 16 0.08 8.75 -17.71
C GLY A 16 0.39 7.26 -17.81
N ASN A 17 0.15 6.43 -16.74
CA ASN A 17 0.51 5.01 -16.75
C ASN A 17 -0.46 4.07 -16.00
N ILE A 18 -1.74 4.41 -15.91
CA ILE A 18 -2.75 3.61 -15.17
C ILE A 18 -3.41 2.54 -16.07
N THR A 19 -2.72 1.99 -17.04
CA THR A 19 -3.36 1.10 -18.03
C THR A 19 -3.25 -0.40 -17.77
N CYS A 20 -2.79 -0.84 -16.59
CA CYS A 20 -2.58 -2.28 -16.33
C CYS A 20 -3.49 -2.90 -15.28
N TRP A 21 -4.39 -2.14 -14.66
CA TRP A 21 -5.39 -2.69 -13.76
C TRP A 21 -6.63 -3.15 -14.53
N PRO A 22 -7.19 -4.36 -14.24
CA PRO A 22 -8.36 -4.87 -14.95
C PRO A 22 -9.58 -3.97 -14.77
N SER A 23 -10.28 -3.66 -15.86
CA SER A 23 -11.56 -2.91 -15.82
C SER A 23 -12.75 -3.78 -15.38
N SER A 24 -12.63 -5.11 -15.43
CA SER A 24 -13.64 -6.07 -15.00
C SER A 24 -13.01 -7.21 -14.24
N ILE A 25 -13.65 -7.61 -13.13
CA ILE A 25 -13.17 -8.68 -12.24
C ILE A 25 -13.94 -10.01 -12.41
N SER A 26 -14.99 -10.03 -13.24
CA SER A 26 -15.95 -11.15 -13.32
C SER A 26 -15.31 -12.50 -13.65
N ASN A 27 -14.29 -12.51 -14.49
CA ASN A 27 -13.68 -13.73 -15.02
C ASN A 27 -12.47 -14.23 -14.20
N TYR A 28 -12.06 -13.50 -13.17
CA TYR A 28 -10.94 -13.87 -12.32
C TYR A 28 -11.31 -14.97 -11.31
N THR A 29 -10.30 -15.70 -10.83
CA THR A 29 -10.48 -16.67 -9.74
C THR A 29 -11.00 -15.99 -8.46
N PRO A 30 -11.67 -16.72 -7.56
CA PRO A 30 -12.21 -16.14 -6.31
C PRO A 30 -11.17 -15.37 -5.48
N LEU A 31 -9.93 -15.89 -5.41
CA LEU A 31 -8.84 -15.23 -4.70
C LEU A 31 -8.47 -13.89 -5.36
N MET A 32 -8.39 -13.87 -6.68
CA MET A 32 -8.04 -12.67 -7.41
C MET A 32 -9.17 -11.64 -7.41
N LYS A 33 -10.44 -12.09 -7.42
CA LYS A 33 -11.59 -11.20 -7.21
C LYS A 33 -11.49 -10.48 -5.86
N GLN A 34 -11.25 -11.23 -4.78
CA GLN A 34 -11.09 -10.67 -3.44
C GLN A 34 -9.92 -9.66 -3.38
N TYR A 35 -8.78 -9.98 -4.02
CA TYR A 35 -7.65 -9.06 -4.12
C TYR A 35 -8.03 -7.75 -4.82
N LEU A 36 -8.66 -7.84 -5.99
CA LEU A 36 -9.04 -6.68 -6.79
C LEU A 36 -10.14 -5.84 -6.12
N GLU A 37 -11.13 -6.47 -5.48
CA GLU A 37 -12.17 -5.77 -4.70
C GLU A 37 -11.57 -4.94 -3.57
N ILE A 38 -10.63 -5.54 -2.81
CA ILE A 38 -9.92 -4.83 -1.76
C ILE A 38 -9.05 -3.72 -2.36
N LYS A 39 -8.29 -4.01 -3.41
CA LYS A 39 -7.41 -3.01 -4.05
C LYS A 39 -8.19 -1.80 -4.53
N TYR A 40 -9.35 -1.99 -5.15
CA TYR A 40 -10.18 -0.89 -5.66
C TYR A 40 -10.93 -0.10 -4.58
N SER A 41 -11.00 -0.62 -3.36
CA SER A 41 -11.54 0.14 -2.22
C SER A 41 -10.55 1.12 -1.62
N TYR A 42 -9.30 1.10 -2.09
CA TYR A 42 -8.23 2.01 -1.67
C TYR A 42 -7.66 2.78 -2.87
N ASP A 43 -6.86 3.80 -2.57
CA ASP A 43 -6.08 4.50 -3.60
C ASP A 43 -5.10 3.51 -4.28
N LEU A 44 -5.06 3.52 -5.61
CA LEU A 44 -4.21 2.63 -6.40
C LEU A 44 -2.70 2.84 -6.14
N ASN A 45 -2.32 3.97 -5.55
CA ASN A 45 -0.94 4.26 -5.12
C ASN A 45 -0.53 3.52 -3.83
N ILE A 46 -1.48 2.87 -3.15
CA ILE A 46 -1.20 2.08 -1.94
C ILE A 46 -0.84 0.66 -2.36
N LEU A 47 0.35 0.19 -2.02
CA LEU A 47 0.77 -1.19 -2.25
C LEU A 47 -0.02 -2.14 -1.36
N LEU A 48 -0.75 -3.09 -1.95
CA LEU A 48 -1.53 -4.08 -1.21
C LEU A 48 -0.71 -5.36 -1.00
N LEU A 49 -0.31 -5.61 0.23
CA LEU A 49 0.30 -6.86 0.68
C LEU A 49 -0.80 -7.83 1.13
N PHE A 50 -1.08 -8.85 0.34
CA PHE A 50 -2.23 -9.73 0.50
C PHE A 50 -1.77 -11.10 1.01
N ARG A 51 -2.23 -11.52 2.19
CA ARG A 51 -1.80 -12.76 2.82
C ARG A 51 -2.29 -14.00 2.07
N VAL A 52 -1.33 -14.84 1.67
CA VAL A 52 -1.58 -16.14 1.05
C VAL A 52 -0.66 -17.18 1.71
N GLY A 53 -1.20 -17.95 2.64
CA GLY A 53 -0.40 -18.89 3.43
C GLY A 53 0.71 -18.20 4.21
N ASP A 54 1.96 -18.60 3.97
CA ASP A 54 3.14 -18.06 4.65
C ASP A 54 3.76 -16.82 3.98
N PHE A 55 3.09 -16.29 2.95
CA PHE A 55 3.56 -15.13 2.20
C PHE A 55 2.55 -14.00 2.23
N TYR A 56 3.05 -12.77 2.02
CA TYR A 56 2.28 -11.65 1.53
C TYR A 56 2.60 -11.48 0.05
N GLU A 57 1.60 -11.68 -0.78
CA GLU A 57 1.71 -11.60 -2.24
C GLU A 57 1.12 -10.28 -2.74
N THR A 58 1.68 -9.77 -3.82
CA THR A 58 1.15 -8.65 -4.57
C THR A 58 0.99 -9.05 -6.02
N PHE A 59 0.07 -8.40 -6.73
CA PHE A 59 -0.24 -8.74 -8.10
C PHE A 59 -0.27 -7.49 -8.98
N PHE A 60 -0.24 -7.68 -10.31
CA PHE A 60 -0.29 -6.62 -11.33
C PHE A 60 0.81 -5.58 -11.14
N GLU A 61 0.46 -4.29 -11.10
CA GLU A 61 1.41 -3.19 -10.97
C GLU A 61 2.06 -3.13 -9.57
N ASP A 62 1.33 -3.53 -8.53
CA ASP A 62 1.91 -3.63 -7.19
C ASP A 62 3.06 -4.65 -7.17
N ALA A 63 2.93 -5.76 -7.88
CA ALA A 63 3.99 -6.78 -7.97
C ALA A 63 5.24 -6.24 -8.68
N LYS A 64 5.06 -5.53 -9.77
CA LYS A 64 6.18 -4.90 -10.50
C LYS A 64 6.89 -3.87 -9.64
N THR A 65 6.11 -3.05 -8.95
CA THR A 65 6.64 -2.03 -8.03
C THR A 65 7.38 -2.67 -6.87
N LEU A 66 6.77 -3.65 -6.19
CA LEU A 66 7.39 -4.37 -5.09
C LEU A 66 8.71 -5.03 -5.50
N ALA A 67 8.71 -5.76 -6.62
CA ALA A 67 9.89 -6.43 -7.14
C ALA A 67 11.02 -5.44 -7.45
N LYS A 68 10.70 -4.32 -8.11
CA LYS A 68 11.67 -3.28 -8.45
C LYS A 68 12.25 -2.59 -7.20
N VAL A 69 11.39 -2.22 -6.26
CA VAL A 69 11.78 -1.42 -5.09
C VAL A 69 12.59 -2.24 -4.09
N LEU A 70 12.24 -3.50 -3.91
CA LEU A 70 12.87 -4.39 -2.93
C LEU A 70 13.89 -5.36 -3.58
N GLU A 71 14.15 -5.22 -4.88
CA GLU A 71 15.06 -6.09 -5.65
C GLU A 71 14.68 -7.58 -5.54
N LEU A 72 13.35 -7.85 -5.59
CA LEU A 72 12.82 -9.20 -5.53
C LEU A 72 12.59 -9.77 -6.93
N THR A 73 12.55 -11.09 -7.01
CA THR A 73 12.19 -11.76 -8.25
C THR A 73 10.72 -11.53 -8.59
N LEU A 74 10.47 -10.92 -9.76
CA LEU A 74 9.13 -10.83 -10.32
C LEU A 74 8.79 -12.19 -10.94
N THR A 75 7.71 -12.79 -10.47
CA THR A 75 7.18 -14.05 -10.97
C THR A 75 5.83 -13.85 -11.67
N SER A 76 5.14 -14.91 -11.99
CA SER A 76 3.79 -14.83 -12.54
C SER A 76 2.90 -15.93 -11.98
N ARG A 77 1.62 -15.61 -11.83
CA ARG A 77 0.57 -16.55 -11.45
C ARG A 77 -0.35 -16.83 -12.63
N ALA A 78 -0.71 -18.10 -12.84
CA ALA A 78 -1.71 -18.46 -13.84
C ALA A 78 -3.09 -17.90 -13.41
N GLU A 79 -3.74 -17.22 -14.34
CA GLU A 79 -5.04 -16.57 -14.09
C GLU A 79 -5.85 -16.52 -15.39
N SER A 80 -6.88 -17.35 -15.48
CA SER A 80 -7.68 -17.52 -16.71
C SER A 80 -8.48 -16.27 -17.10
N GLY A 81 -8.80 -15.42 -16.13
CA GLY A 81 -9.52 -14.16 -16.37
C GLY A 81 -8.67 -13.05 -16.96
N HIS A 82 -7.37 -13.24 -17.08
CA HIS A 82 -6.44 -12.24 -17.60
C HIS A 82 -6.01 -12.56 -19.04
N LEU A 83 -5.90 -11.52 -19.87
CA LEU A 83 -5.37 -11.65 -21.22
C LEU A 83 -3.93 -12.20 -21.16
N GLY A 84 -3.69 -13.34 -21.82
CA GLY A 84 -2.41 -14.04 -21.76
C GLY A 84 -2.30 -15.10 -20.66
N GLY A 85 -3.35 -15.29 -19.82
CA GLY A 85 -3.44 -16.39 -18.85
C GLY A 85 -2.47 -16.32 -17.68
N LYS A 86 -1.71 -15.24 -17.53
CA LYS A 86 -0.74 -15.02 -16.44
C LYS A 86 -0.74 -13.58 -16.00
N ILE A 87 -0.63 -13.35 -14.69
CA ILE A 87 -0.47 -12.03 -14.10
C ILE A 87 0.87 -11.90 -13.38
N PRO A 88 1.49 -10.71 -13.38
CA PRO A 88 2.68 -10.46 -12.57
C PRO A 88 2.40 -10.72 -11.10
N MET A 89 3.34 -11.32 -10.40
CA MET A 89 3.27 -11.63 -8.98
C MET A 89 4.63 -11.43 -8.33
N ALA A 90 4.65 -10.85 -7.14
CA ALA A 90 5.79 -10.82 -6.24
C ALA A 90 5.33 -11.09 -4.82
N GLY A 91 6.19 -11.64 -3.98
CA GLY A 91 5.81 -11.96 -2.60
C GLY A 91 6.98 -11.86 -1.64
N ILE A 92 6.64 -11.63 -0.39
CA ILE A 92 7.57 -11.59 0.74
C ILE A 92 7.14 -12.60 1.81
N PRO A 93 8.07 -13.28 2.49
CA PRO A 93 7.72 -14.17 3.59
C PRO A 93 7.08 -13.38 4.74
N ALA A 94 6.01 -13.92 5.32
CA ALA A 94 5.31 -13.25 6.42
C ALA A 94 6.20 -13.00 7.63
N LYS A 95 7.13 -13.90 7.92
CA LYS A 95 8.11 -13.75 9.00
C LYS A 95 9.05 -12.56 8.81
N ALA A 96 9.22 -12.08 7.58
CA ALA A 96 10.09 -10.97 7.23
C ALA A 96 9.32 -9.68 6.90
N LEU A 97 8.00 -9.67 7.12
CA LEU A 97 7.10 -8.56 6.74
C LEU A 97 7.62 -7.20 7.21
N ILE A 98 7.97 -7.08 8.51
CA ILE A 98 8.43 -5.84 9.13
C ILE A 98 9.62 -5.25 8.36
N ASN A 99 10.64 -6.06 8.08
CA ASN A 99 11.85 -5.60 7.41
C ASN A 99 11.60 -5.09 5.99
N TYR A 100 10.69 -5.73 5.26
CA TYR A 100 10.36 -5.32 3.90
C TYR A 100 9.45 -4.09 3.88
N VAL A 101 8.48 -4.03 4.77
CA VAL A 101 7.58 -2.88 4.86
C VAL A 101 8.33 -1.63 5.30
N SER A 102 9.25 -1.73 6.28
CA SER A 102 10.10 -0.60 6.69
C SER A 102 10.86 0.00 5.50
N LYS A 103 11.43 -0.85 4.64
CA LYS A 103 12.13 -0.39 3.43
C LYS A 103 11.19 0.31 2.42
N LEU A 104 9.94 -0.13 2.31
CA LEU A 104 8.94 0.52 1.45
C LEU A 104 8.58 1.90 2.00
N LEU A 105 8.33 1.99 3.30
CA LEU A 105 7.97 3.24 3.98
C LEU A 105 9.13 4.25 3.93
N GLU A 106 10.37 3.81 4.12
CA GLU A 106 11.56 4.65 3.96
C GLU A 106 11.69 5.24 2.54
N ARG A 107 11.19 4.54 1.53
CA ARG A 107 11.15 4.98 0.13
C ARG A 107 9.88 5.75 -0.24
N GLY A 108 9.04 6.09 0.75
CA GLY A 108 7.86 6.92 0.57
C GLY A 108 6.59 6.19 0.13
N TYR A 109 6.62 4.84 0.04
CA TYR A 109 5.44 4.07 -0.35
C TYR A 109 4.45 3.94 0.80
N LYS A 110 3.15 3.97 0.46
CA LYS A 110 2.07 3.60 1.37
C LYS A 110 1.76 2.12 1.20
N VAL A 111 1.49 1.43 2.30
CA VAL A 111 1.31 -0.03 2.32
C VAL A 111 0.04 -0.40 3.08
N ALA A 112 -0.83 -1.18 2.46
CA ALA A 112 -1.97 -1.83 3.10
C ALA A 112 -1.61 -3.29 3.36
N ILE A 113 -1.69 -3.72 4.62
CA ILE A 113 -1.50 -5.11 5.03
C ILE A 113 -2.87 -5.76 5.12
N CYS A 114 -3.07 -6.82 4.35
CA CYS A 114 -4.32 -7.54 4.27
C CYS A 114 -4.13 -8.97 4.79
N ASP A 115 -4.71 -9.27 5.92
CA ASP A 115 -4.58 -10.53 6.63
C ASP A 115 -5.77 -11.47 6.40
N GLN A 116 -5.53 -12.77 6.60
CA GLN A 116 -6.57 -13.78 6.68
C GLN A 116 -7.31 -13.64 8.02
N MET A 117 -8.63 -13.52 7.98
CA MET A 117 -9.47 -13.33 9.17
C MET A 117 -9.96 -14.66 9.75
N GLU A 118 -9.73 -15.75 9.04
CA GLU A 118 -10.19 -17.09 9.40
C GLU A 118 -9.05 -18.08 9.27
N ASP A 119 -9.12 -19.17 10.05
CA ASP A 119 -8.18 -20.28 9.90
C ASP A 119 -8.46 -21.04 8.59
N PRO A 120 -7.49 -21.12 7.66
CA PRO A 120 -7.65 -21.87 6.42
C PRO A 120 -8.02 -23.35 6.62
N ALA A 121 -7.60 -23.96 7.75
CA ALA A 121 -7.89 -25.36 8.06
C ALA A 121 -9.36 -25.62 8.42
N LEU A 122 -10.08 -24.59 8.86
CA LEU A 122 -11.47 -24.67 9.30
C LEU A 122 -12.47 -24.20 8.24
N THR A 123 -12.00 -23.56 7.18
CA THR A 123 -12.85 -22.91 6.18
C THR A 123 -12.95 -23.78 4.91
N LYS A 124 -14.18 -24.17 4.52
CA LYS A 124 -14.46 -24.93 3.29
C LYS A 124 -14.50 -24.06 2.03
N SER A 125 -14.53 -22.74 2.17
CA SER A 125 -14.57 -21.75 1.09
C SER A 125 -13.27 -20.96 1.05
N ILE A 126 -13.21 -19.93 0.21
CA ILE A 126 -12.09 -19.00 0.22
C ILE A 126 -12.04 -18.25 1.56
N VAL A 127 -10.88 -18.26 2.20
CA VAL A 127 -10.65 -17.52 3.45
C VAL A 127 -10.89 -16.03 3.25
N LYS A 128 -11.70 -15.44 4.12
CA LYS A 128 -11.94 -14.00 4.11
C LYS A 128 -10.68 -13.25 4.51
N ARG A 129 -10.42 -12.15 3.83
CA ARG A 129 -9.28 -11.25 4.09
C ARG A 129 -9.76 -9.82 4.22
N GLU A 130 -9.13 -9.09 5.11
CA GLU A 130 -9.41 -7.68 5.35
C GLU A 130 -8.10 -6.92 5.55
N VAL A 131 -8.11 -5.61 5.23
CA VAL A 131 -6.97 -4.75 5.53
C VAL A 131 -6.95 -4.49 7.04
N THR A 132 -5.94 -5.02 7.70
CA THR A 132 -5.72 -4.89 9.14
C THR A 132 -4.90 -3.67 9.51
N LYS A 133 -4.00 -3.24 8.60
CA LYS A 133 -3.13 -2.07 8.80
C LYS A 133 -2.97 -1.29 7.51
N LEU A 134 -3.04 0.05 7.62
CA LEU A 134 -2.66 0.98 6.58
C LEU A 134 -1.48 1.80 7.08
N LEU A 135 -0.33 1.60 6.47
CA LEU A 135 0.92 2.23 6.88
C LEU A 135 1.34 3.28 5.86
N THR A 136 1.69 4.45 6.34
CA THR A 136 2.25 5.53 5.52
C THR A 136 3.54 6.04 6.17
N PRO A 137 4.46 6.65 5.40
CA PRO A 137 5.75 7.09 5.92
C PRO A 137 5.70 7.96 7.18
N GLY A 138 4.63 8.76 7.35
CA GLY A 138 4.49 9.68 8.48
C GLY A 138 3.62 9.17 9.64
N THR A 139 2.97 7.99 9.51
CA THR A 139 1.98 7.52 10.50
C THR A 139 2.38 6.22 11.20
N ILE A 140 3.66 5.87 11.18
CA ILE A 140 4.16 4.69 11.89
C ILE A 140 4.26 5.05 13.37
N LEU A 141 3.42 4.44 14.19
CA LEU A 141 3.38 4.62 15.64
C LEU A 141 3.97 3.42 16.40
N GLU A 142 4.11 2.28 15.74
CA GLU A 142 4.60 1.06 16.38
C GLU A 142 6.14 1.04 16.36
N PRO A 143 6.82 0.87 17.53
CA PRO A 143 8.28 0.88 17.62
C PRO A 143 8.96 -0.15 16.70
N ASP A 144 8.33 -1.30 16.50
CA ASP A 144 8.86 -2.39 15.66
C ASP A 144 8.96 -2.02 14.17
N TRP A 145 8.23 -1.00 13.73
CA TRP A 145 8.19 -0.54 12.34
C TRP A 145 9.06 0.69 12.08
N LEU A 146 9.56 1.32 13.15
CA LEU A 146 10.43 2.49 13.07
C LEU A 146 11.88 2.06 13.04
N PRO A 147 12.72 2.60 12.14
CA PRO A 147 14.15 2.45 12.24
C PRO A 147 14.62 3.06 13.56
N ALA A 148 15.29 2.27 14.40
CA ALA A 148 15.71 2.64 15.75
C ALA A 148 16.63 3.90 15.81
N SER A 149 17.06 4.43 14.67
CA SER A 149 18.05 5.51 14.58
C SER A 149 17.57 6.74 13.80
N LYS A 150 16.29 6.81 13.41
CA LYS A 150 15.77 7.94 12.62
C LYS A 150 14.56 8.57 13.28
N ASN A 151 14.56 9.91 13.32
CA ASN A 151 13.40 10.69 13.71
C ASN A 151 12.25 10.49 12.70
N ASN A 152 11.02 10.42 13.19
CA ASN A 152 9.82 10.31 12.37
C ASN A 152 8.90 11.48 12.65
N TYR A 153 8.90 12.47 11.74
CA TYR A 153 8.15 13.70 11.94
C TYR A 153 6.76 13.64 11.30
N ILE A 154 5.75 14.06 12.06
CA ILE A 154 4.43 14.42 11.55
C ILE A 154 4.25 15.93 11.71
N ALA A 155 3.74 16.59 10.69
CA ALA A 155 3.53 18.02 10.70
C ALA A 155 2.09 18.39 10.34
N SER A 156 1.59 19.47 10.94
CA SER A 156 0.30 20.06 10.63
C SER A 156 0.46 21.51 10.26
N VAL A 157 -0.22 21.93 9.20
CA VAL A 157 -0.23 23.33 8.74
C VAL A 157 -1.66 23.84 8.75
N LEU A 158 -1.90 24.92 9.48
CA LEU A 158 -3.16 25.64 9.45
C LEU A 158 -2.98 26.94 8.64
N TRP A 159 -3.83 27.15 7.67
CA TRP A 159 -3.88 28.40 6.92
C TRP A 159 -5.17 29.16 7.20
N ASN A 160 -5.03 30.38 7.74
CA ASN A 160 -6.14 31.31 7.89
C ASN A 160 -6.07 32.39 6.78
N LYS A 161 -7.14 32.51 6.00
CA LYS A 161 -7.21 33.49 4.90
C LYS A 161 -7.34 34.94 5.38
N LYS A 162 -7.95 35.17 6.55
CA LYS A 162 -8.22 36.52 7.12
C LYS A 162 -8.08 36.49 8.64
N PRO A 163 -7.06 37.10 9.26
CA PRO A 163 -5.85 37.68 8.63
C PRO A 163 -4.98 36.57 8.02
N GLN A 164 -4.17 36.89 7.02
CA GLN A 164 -3.30 35.96 6.34
C GLN A 164 -2.19 35.47 7.28
N LYS A 165 -2.49 34.39 8.02
CA LYS A 165 -1.60 33.79 9.01
C LYS A 165 -1.50 32.30 8.80
N TYR A 166 -0.34 31.76 9.07
CA TYR A 166 -0.07 30.33 9.05
C TYR A 166 0.23 29.86 10.48
N GLY A 167 -0.35 28.74 10.88
CA GLY A 167 0.07 27.97 12.03
C GLY A 167 0.82 26.74 11.53
N PHE A 168 1.94 26.42 12.15
CA PHE A 168 2.71 25.24 11.86
C PHE A 168 3.03 24.53 13.17
N ALA A 169 2.80 23.24 13.25
CA ALA A 169 3.16 22.40 14.36
C ALA A 169 3.74 21.09 13.84
N TYR A 170 4.70 20.53 14.53
CA TYR A 170 5.22 19.21 14.20
C TYR A 170 5.60 18.42 15.46
N SER A 171 5.58 17.11 15.34
CA SER A 171 5.97 16.20 16.41
C SER A 171 6.91 15.14 15.85
N ASP A 172 7.91 14.78 16.63
CA ASP A 172 8.69 13.59 16.40
C ASP A 172 7.99 12.40 17.07
N VAL A 173 7.40 11.53 16.25
CA VAL A 173 6.62 10.38 16.71
C VAL A 173 7.53 9.33 17.35
N SER A 174 8.82 9.32 17.03
CA SER A 174 9.79 8.35 17.56
C SER A 174 10.12 8.59 19.03
N CYS A 175 10.08 9.83 19.51
CA CYS A 175 10.36 10.20 20.89
C CYS A 175 9.19 10.93 21.59
N GLY A 176 8.12 11.26 20.85
CA GLY A 176 6.97 11.98 21.40
C GLY A 176 7.19 13.48 21.62
N GLU A 177 8.28 14.05 21.12
CA GLU A 177 8.54 15.49 21.22
C GLU A 177 7.60 16.26 20.28
N PHE A 178 7.07 17.38 20.78
CA PHE A 178 6.13 18.25 20.08
C PHE A 178 6.66 19.69 20.01
N TYR A 179 6.57 20.34 18.83
CA TYR A 179 7.08 21.67 18.56
C TYR A 179 6.04 22.55 17.87
#